data_c21ad51b1b0f9a3e63c95c49138d582f
#
_entry.id   c21ad51b1b0f9a3e63c95c49138d582f
#
_cell.length_a   1.000
_cell.length_b   1.000
_cell.length_c   1.000
_cell.angle_alpha   90.00
_cell.angle_beta   90.00
_cell.angle_gamma   90.00
#
_symmetry.space_group_name_H-M   'P 1'
#
loop_
_entity.id
_entity.type
_entity.pdbx_description
1 polymer ?
#
loop_
_entity_poly.entity_id
_entity_poly.type
_entity_poly.pdbx_seq_one_letter_code
_entity_poly.pdbx_strand_id
1 'polypeptide(L)'
;MKILLFITGHSQINEYFLFSRFLKTLYLNNNCDIFIYCNNTNISKEIVTYYQEFSQKNKQLFITTKNGGYRTGGVEAVSEGFELGIFKEYDYVIHLHPDVFITEDEYLVTILRENLENDTVFFITKSNQDPTFFSFDFFIFKPKLLTTNIFLENLYTFTESPEHYLHNMIMKFNIKHSFIKRFNNDNWDPRRIDENLKLWHEHDLNKVVNELNNRNLL
;
A
#
# COMPACT_ATOMS: atom_id res chain seq x y z
N MET A 1 5.52 3.84 18.59
CA MET A 1 5.43 3.84 17.10
C MET A 1 3.99 3.56 16.72
N LYS A 2 3.34 4.50 16.06
CA LYS A 2 1.96 4.39 15.59
C LYS A 2 1.96 4.20 14.07
N ILE A 3 1.39 3.11 13.59
CA ILE A 3 1.39 2.73 12.18
C ILE A 3 -0.03 2.75 11.64
N LEU A 4 -0.20 3.28 10.44
CA LEU A 4 -1.42 3.14 9.65
C LEU A 4 -1.17 2.21 8.47
N LEU A 5 -2.01 1.21 8.31
CA LEU A 5 -2.12 0.44 7.08
C LEU A 5 -3.19 1.11 6.19
N PHE A 6 -2.75 1.78 5.14
CA PHE A 6 -3.59 2.51 4.21
C PHE A 6 -3.75 1.73 2.92
N ILE A 7 -4.92 1.13 2.76
CA ILE A 7 -5.23 0.23 1.65
C ILE A 7 -6.04 0.99 0.63
N THR A 8 -5.54 1.08 -0.60
CA THR A 8 -6.23 1.77 -1.68
C THR A 8 -6.51 0.84 -2.85
N GLY A 9 -7.67 0.95 -3.47
CA GLY A 9 -7.96 0.14 -4.65
C GLY A 9 -9.37 0.30 -5.18
N HIS A 10 -9.54 -0.23 -6.40
CA HIS A 10 -10.84 -0.39 -7.01
C HIS A 10 -11.53 -1.61 -6.40
N SER A 11 -12.83 -1.55 -6.18
CA SER A 11 -13.57 -2.68 -5.62
C SER A 11 -13.75 -3.79 -6.65
N GLN A 12 -12.80 -4.68 -6.75
CA GLN A 12 -13.12 -6.02 -7.21
C GLN A 12 -13.42 -6.87 -5.97
N ILE A 13 -14.66 -7.32 -5.82
CA ILE A 13 -15.16 -8.01 -4.61
C ILE A 13 -14.24 -9.14 -4.17
N ASN A 14 -13.81 -9.97 -5.13
CA ASN A 14 -13.03 -11.17 -4.82
C ASN A 14 -11.64 -10.84 -4.28
N GLU A 15 -10.99 -9.79 -4.77
CA GLU A 15 -9.69 -9.34 -4.29
C GLU A 15 -9.77 -8.87 -2.83
N TYR A 16 -10.80 -8.09 -2.51
CA TYR A 16 -11.00 -7.62 -1.15
C TYR A 16 -11.35 -8.75 -0.17
N PHE A 17 -12.14 -9.71 -0.57
CA PHE A 17 -12.47 -10.87 0.27
C PHE A 17 -11.21 -11.68 0.59
N LEU A 18 -10.41 -11.97 -0.43
CA LEU A 18 -9.18 -12.72 -0.25
C LEU A 18 -8.18 -11.95 0.60
N PHE A 19 -7.96 -10.68 0.28
CA PHE A 19 -7.06 -9.81 1.01
C PHE A 19 -7.43 -9.69 2.49
N SER A 20 -8.70 -9.54 2.81
CA SER A 20 -9.12 -9.37 4.20
C SER A 20 -9.08 -10.66 5.01
N ARG A 21 -9.23 -11.84 4.38
CA ARG A 21 -8.94 -13.11 5.04
C ARG A 21 -7.45 -13.20 5.37
N PHE A 22 -6.61 -12.91 4.40
CA PHE A 22 -5.16 -12.85 4.57
C PHE A 22 -4.75 -11.83 5.64
N LEU A 23 -5.33 -10.63 5.62
CA LEU A 23 -5.03 -9.58 6.58
C LEU A 23 -5.25 -10.02 8.05
N LYS A 24 -6.22 -10.90 8.31
CA LYS A 24 -6.46 -11.45 9.65
C LYS A 24 -5.28 -12.27 10.18
N THR A 25 -4.44 -12.79 9.32
CA THR A 25 -3.26 -13.59 9.71
C THR A 25 -2.06 -12.71 10.07
N LEU A 26 -2.08 -11.43 9.71
CA LEU A 26 -0.96 -10.54 9.90
C LEU A 26 -0.84 -9.99 11.32
N TYR A 27 0.39 -9.83 11.77
CA TYR A 27 0.72 -9.09 12.98
C TYR A 27 0.21 -7.64 12.92
N LEU A 28 0.35 -6.99 11.77
CA LEU A 28 -0.13 -5.62 11.53
C LEU A 28 -1.64 -5.47 11.75
N ASN A 29 -2.43 -6.51 11.50
CA ASN A 29 -3.88 -6.47 11.71
C ASN A 29 -4.28 -6.13 13.15
N ASN A 30 -3.49 -6.56 14.11
CA ASN A 30 -3.76 -6.36 15.53
C ASN A 30 -2.93 -5.22 16.15
N ASN A 31 -1.93 -4.73 15.45
CA ASN A 31 -0.93 -3.80 15.97
C ASN A 31 -0.84 -2.47 15.24
N CYS A 32 -1.71 -2.22 14.25
CA CYS A 32 -1.83 -0.93 13.58
C CYS A 32 -3.30 -0.55 13.34
N ASP A 33 -3.51 0.72 13.07
CA ASP A 33 -4.79 1.18 12.56
C ASP A 33 -4.90 0.84 11.07
N ILE A 34 -6.12 0.56 10.59
CA ILE A 34 -6.36 0.21 9.19
C ILE A 34 -7.36 1.20 8.61
N PHE A 35 -6.99 1.78 7.49
CA PHE A 35 -7.87 2.64 6.70
C PHE A 35 -7.97 2.09 5.29
N ILE A 36 -9.18 1.76 4.88
CA ILE A 36 -9.48 1.28 3.53
C ILE A 36 -10.09 2.42 2.74
N TYR A 37 -9.40 2.84 1.69
CA TYR A 37 -9.87 3.84 0.75
C TYR A 37 -10.36 3.14 -0.51
N CYS A 38 -11.65 3.18 -0.72
CA CYS A 38 -12.29 2.57 -1.89
C CYS A 38 -12.84 3.65 -2.82
N ASN A 39 -12.28 3.76 -4.01
CA ASN A 39 -12.65 4.73 -5.03
C ASN A 39 -13.52 4.11 -6.13
N ASN A 40 -14.62 3.48 -5.75
CA ASN A 40 -15.54 2.88 -6.70
C ASN A 40 -16.98 3.39 -6.53
N THR A 41 -17.59 3.77 -7.64
CA THR A 41 -18.98 4.20 -7.71
C THR A 41 -20.01 3.07 -7.54
N ASN A 42 -19.59 1.80 -7.76
CA ASN A 42 -20.47 0.63 -7.80
C ASN A 42 -20.12 -0.39 -6.69
N ILE A 43 -19.99 0.08 -5.45
CA ILE A 43 -19.74 -0.83 -4.34
C ILE A 43 -20.99 -1.67 -4.10
N SER A 44 -20.84 -2.97 -4.18
CA SER A 44 -21.94 -3.89 -3.87
C SER A 44 -22.26 -3.86 -2.37
N LYS A 45 -23.52 -4.19 -2.03
CA LYS A 45 -23.93 -4.29 -0.63
C LYS A 45 -23.11 -5.34 0.14
N GLU A 46 -22.67 -6.38 -0.55
CA GLU A 46 -21.83 -7.44 0.03
C GLU A 46 -20.50 -6.89 0.51
N ILE A 47 -19.83 -6.02 -0.26
CA ILE A 47 -18.59 -5.36 0.18
C ILE A 47 -18.84 -4.50 1.40
N VAL A 48 -19.90 -3.70 1.40
CA VAL A 48 -20.23 -2.84 2.53
C VAL A 48 -20.49 -3.66 3.77
N THR A 49 -21.32 -4.73 3.66
CA THR A 49 -21.62 -5.64 4.78
C THR A 49 -20.33 -6.29 5.30
N TYR A 50 -19.50 -6.79 4.40
CA TYR A 50 -18.25 -7.41 4.76
C TYR A 50 -17.32 -6.46 5.53
N TYR A 51 -17.19 -5.22 5.10
CA TYR A 51 -16.38 -4.23 5.80
C TYR A 51 -17.00 -3.76 7.12
N GLN A 52 -18.32 -3.74 7.23
CA GLN A 52 -19.00 -3.49 8.50
C GLN A 52 -18.71 -4.60 9.52
N GLU A 53 -18.70 -5.86 9.09
CA GLU A 53 -18.28 -6.99 9.93
C GLU A 53 -16.79 -6.94 10.28
N PHE A 54 -15.96 -6.42 9.38
CA PHE A 54 -14.54 -6.22 9.58
C PHE A 54 -14.23 -4.98 10.43
N SER A 55 -15.17 -4.06 10.59
CA SER A 55 -14.99 -2.79 11.29
C SER A 55 -14.89 -3.02 12.80
N GLN A 56 -13.67 -3.17 13.27
CA GLN A 56 -13.26 -3.10 14.67
C GLN A 56 -12.80 -1.67 15.00
N LYS A 57 -12.59 -1.40 16.29
CA LYS A 57 -12.26 -0.08 16.84
C LYS A 57 -11.17 0.71 16.10
N ASN A 58 -10.24 0.03 15.43
CA ASN A 58 -9.08 0.63 14.75
C ASN A 58 -9.18 0.56 13.22
N LYS A 59 -10.36 0.29 12.65
CA LYS A 59 -10.51 0.07 11.22
C LYS A 59 -11.57 1.02 10.68
N GLN A 60 -11.24 1.69 9.60
CA GLN A 60 -12.13 2.64 8.95
C GLN A 60 -12.25 2.30 7.46
N LEU A 61 -13.43 2.41 6.93
CA LEU A 61 -13.72 2.33 5.52
C LEU A 61 -14.14 3.72 5.02
N PHE A 62 -13.43 4.21 4.04
CA PHE A 62 -13.78 5.41 3.30
C PHE A 62 -14.17 5.04 1.88
N ILE A 63 -15.33 5.49 1.45
CA ILE A 63 -15.87 5.24 0.13
C ILE A 63 -16.01 6.58 -0.57
N THR A 64 -15.41 6.72 -1.73
CA THR A 64 -15.53 7.92 -2.55
C THR A 64 -16.08 7.59 -3.93
N THR A 65 -16.81 8.52 -4.49
CA THR A 65 -17.24 8.49 -5.90
C THR A 65 -16.18 9.04 -6.84
N LYS A 66 -15.13 9.65 -6.29
CA LYS A 66 -13.98 10.06 -7.10
C LYS A 66 -13.27 8.81 -7.60
N ASN A 67 -13.13 8.70 -8.89
CA ASN A 67 -12.42 7.61 -9.53
C ASN A 67 -11.57 8.16 -10.65
N GLY A 68 -10.32 8.49 -10.36
CA GLY A 68 -9.32 8.93 -11.33
C GLY A 68 -8.88 7.83 -12.31
N GLY A 69 -9.46 6.63 -12.18
CA GLY A 69 -9.13 5.48 -12.99
C GLY A 69 -7.77 4.88 -12.64
N TYR A 70 -7.35 3.97 -13.49
CA TYR A 70 -6.17 3.13 -13.30
C TYR A 70 -4.85 3.91 -13.10
N ARG A 71 -4.74 5.11 -13.66
CA ARG A 71 -3.50 5.90 -13.60
C ARG A 71 -3.41 6.83 -12.40
N THR A 72 -4.49 7.49 -12.04
CA THR A 72 -4.45 8.56 -11.03
C THR A 72 -5.10 8.19 -9.70
N GLY A 73 -5.94 7.16 -9.68
CA GLY A 73 -6.74 6.81 -8.50
C GLY A 73 -5.94 6.52 -7.23
N GLY A 74 -4.78 5.88 -7.34
CA GLY A 74 -3.90 5.63 -6.20
C GLY A 74 -3.25 6.93 -5.68
N VAL A 75 -2.79 7.79 -6.60
CA VAL A 75 -2.19 9.09 -6.26
C VAL A 75 -3.23 10.01 -5.62
N GLU A 76 -4.45 10.03 -6.17
CA GLU A 76 -5.59 10.78 -5.60
C GLU A 76 -5.91 10.31 -4.19
N ALA A 77 -5.92 9.00 -3.94
CA ALA A 77 -6.21 8.44 -2.62
C ALA A 77 -5.18 8.89 -1.58
N VAL A 78 -3.89 8.85 -1.92
CA VAL A 78 -2.84 9.33 -1.01
C VAL A 78 -2.94 10.84 -0.80
N SER A 79 -3.19 11.60 -1.85
CA SER A 79 -3.37 13.06 -1.77
C SER A 79 -4.54 13.43 -0.87
N GLU A 80 -5.70 12.77 -1.04
CA GLU A 80 -6.88 12.99 -0.21
C GLU A 80 -6.64 12.58 1.25
N GLY A 81 -5.84 11.54 1.48
CA GLY A 81 -5.40 11.16 2.83
C GLY A 81 -4.62 12.27 3.55
N PHE A 82 -3.80 13.03 2.83
CA PHE A 82 -3.15 14.23 3.36
C PHE A 82 -4.13 15.38 3.58
N GLU A 83 -5.00 15.66 2.60
CA GLU A 83 -5.99 16.74 2.70
C GLU A 83 -6.94 16.56 3.89
N LEU A 84 -7.43 15.34 4.07
CA LEU A 84 -8.33 14.98 5.18
C LEU A 84 -7.60 14.86 6.53
N GLY A 85 -6.28 14.95 6.54
CA GLY A 85 -5.48 14.85 7.74
C GLY A 85 -5.42 13.45 8.35
N ILE A 86 -5.74 12.41 7.57
CA ILE A 86 -5.76 11.02 8.03
C ILE A 86 -4.39 10.58 8.56
N PHE A 87 -3.32 11.08 7.96
CA PHE A 87 -1.96 10.62 8.27
C PHE A 87 -1.28 11.34 9.45
N LYS A 88 -1.85 12.44 9.95
CA LYS A 88 -1.20 13.38 10.90
C LYS A 88 -0.65 12.73 12.17
N GLU A 89 -1.34 11.72 12.68
CA GLU A 89 -1.00 11.14 13.97
C GLU A 89 -0.04 9.95 13.88
N TYR A 90 0.29 9.50 12.69
CA TYR A 90 1.07 8.30 12.49
C TYR A 90 2.55 8.61 12.32
N ASP A 91 3.39 7.70 12.85
CA ASP A 91 4.82 7.71 12.61
C ASP A 91 5.12 7.16 11.22
N TYR A 92 4.35 6.15 10.81
CA TYR A 92 4.44 5.52 9.51
C TYR A 92 3.05 5.27 8.90
N VAL A 93 2.98 5.42 7.58
CA VAL A 93 1.88 4.95 6.75
C VAL A 93 2.41 3.89 5.81
N ILE A 94 1.85 2.69 5.87
CA ILE A 94 2.09 1.61 4.93
C ILE A 94 0.98 1.67 3.89
N HIS A 95 1.31 2.15 2.70
CA HIS A 95 0.39 2.14 1.57
C HIS A 95 0.50 0.82 0.83
N LEU A 96 -0.63 0.22 0.52
CA LEU A 96 -0.67 -0.98 -0.34
C LEU A 96 -1.99 -1.12 -1.09
N HIS A 97 -1.93 -1.83 -2.21
CA HIS A 97 -3.09 -2.29 -2.95
C HIS A 97 -3.58 -3.65 -2.42
N PRO A 98 -4.85 -4.03 -2.62
CA PRO A 98 -5.42 -5.27 -2.08
C PRO A 98 -4.91 -6.55 -2.77
N ASP A 99 -4.14 -6.43 -3.84
CA ASP A 99 -3.45 -7.49 -4.55
C ASP A 99 -1.97 -7.66 -4.16
N VAL A 100 -1.54 -6.92 -3.13
CA VAL A 100 -0.21 -7.03 -2.53
C VAL A 100 -0.30 -7.81 -1.22
N PHE A 101 0.43 -8.91 -1.13
CA PHE A 101 0.45 -9.81 0.02
C PHE A 101 1.78 -9.70 0.76
N ILE A 102 1.72 -9.46 2.06
CA ILE A 102 2.88 -9.40 2.94
C ILE A 102 2.95 -10.73 3.66
N THR A 103 3.93 -11.57 3.33
CA THR A 103 4.02 -12.93 3.91
C THR A 103 4.77 -12.97 5.25
N GLU A 104 5.54 -11.93 5.56
CA GLU A 104 6.24 -11.78 6.85
C GLU A 104 6.20 -10.31 7.29
N ASP A 105 5.12 -9.90 7.92
CA ASP A 105 4.92 -8.50 8.29
C ASP A 105 5.71 -8.05 9.53
N GLU A 106 6.15 -8.97 10.38
CA GLU A 106 7.08 -8.65 11.47
C GLU A 106 8.42 -8.09 10.96
N TYR A 107 8.86 -8.52 9.79
CA TYR A 107 10.03 -7.98 9.12
C TYR A 107 9.88 -6.47 8.83
N LEU A 108 8.72 -6.04 8.35
CA LEU A 108 8.44 -4.62 8.10
C LEU A 108 8.47 -3.83 9.41
N VAL A 109 7.83 -4.35 10.46
CA VAL A 109 7.82 -3.69 11.77
C VAL A 109 9.23 -3.52 12.32
N THR A 110 10.10 -4.50 12.10
CA THR A 110 11.51 -4.42 12.50
C THR A 110 12.23 -3.29 11.75
N ILE A 111 12.11 -3.24 10.42
CA ILE A 111 12.68 -2.14 9.61
C ILE A 111 12.17 -0.78 10.09
N LEU A 112 10.87 -0.65 10.34
CA LEU A 112 10.29 0.62 10.76
C LEU A 112 10.79 1.05 12.14
N ARG A 113 10.95 0.09 13.05
CA ARG A 113 11.48 0.37 14.39
C ARG A 113 12.94 0.82 14.36
N GLU A 114 13.78 0.17 13.56
CA GLU A 114 15.19 0.51 13.41
C GLU A 114 15.39 1.88 12.76
N ASN A 115 14.41 2.32 11.97
CA ASN A 115 14.46 3.58 11.23
C ASN A 115 13.60 4.70 11.85
N LEU A 116 13.06 4.52 13.05
CA LEU A 116 12.14 5.49 13.64
C LEU A 116 12.76 6.88 13.79
N GLU A 117 13.98 6.94 14.31
CA GLU A 117 14.67 8.18 14.63
C GLU A 117 15.49 8.76 13.46
N ASN A 118 15.60 8.05 12.35
CA ASN A 118 16.33 8.58 11.20
C ASN A 118 15.43 9.47 10.32
N ASP A 119 16.07 10.20 9.41
CA ASP A 119 15.42 11.15 8.49
C ASP A 119 14.99 10.52 7.14
N THR A 120 15.05 9.20 7.01
CA THR A 120 14.50 8.50 5.85
C THR A 120 12.98 8.68 5.83
N VAL A 121 12.47 9.26 4.76
CA VAL A 121 11.05 9.59 4.60
C VAL A 121 10.30 8.46 3.93
N PHE A 122 10.85 7.91 2.84
CA PHE A 122 10.23 6.84 2.09
C PHE A 122 11.02 5.54 2.17
N PHE A 123 10.28 4.42 2.27
CA PHE A 123 10.76 3.06 2.07
C PHE A 123 10.00 2.47 0.89
N ILE A 124 10.70 2.20 -0.19
CA ILE A 124 10.11 1.87 -1.49
C ILE A 124 10.71 0.61 -2.08
N THR A 125 9.97 -0.02 -2.97
CA THR A 125 10.50 -1.06 -3.85
C THR A 125 10.68 -0.48 -5.26
N LYS A 126 11.67 -0.95 -6.00
CA LYS A 126 11.96 -0.48 -7.36
C LYS A 126 12.08 -1.62 -8.34
N SER A 127 11.85 -1.35 -9.61
CA SER A 127 12.20 -2.25 -10.69
C SER A 127 13.71 -2.28 -10.90
N ASN A 128 14.26 -3.47 -11.16
CA ASN A 128 15.66 -3.60 -11.57
C ASN A 128 15.84 -3.36 -13.07
N GLN A 129 14.76 -3.44 -13.85
CA GLN A 129 14.77 -3.20 -15.29
C GLN A 129 14.60 -1.71 -15.63
N ASP A 130 13.90 -0.98 -14.79
CA ASP A 130 13.68 0.45 -14.93
C ASP A 130 13.97 1.17 -13.60
N PRO A 131 15.12 1.85 -13.49
CA PRO A 131 15.50 2.54 -12.26
C PRO A 131 14.58 3.72 -11.91
N THR A 132 13.78 4.20 -12.86
CA THR A 132 12.80 5.28 -12.66
C THR A 132 11.41 4.77 -12.28
N PHE A 133 11.24 3.47 -12.16
CA PHE A 133 10.01 2.83 -11.77
C PHE A 133 10.03 2.44 -10.29
N PHE A 134 9.40 3.26 -9.43
CA PHE A 134 9.18 2.98 -8.02
C PHE A 134 7.80 2.39 -7.82
N SER A 135 7.72 1.24 -7.16
CA SER A 135 6.45 0.54 -6.99
C SER A 135 5.42 1.43 -6.27
N PHE A 136 4.27 1.66 -6.89
CA PHE A 136 3.18 2.41 -6.29
C PHE A 136 2.17 1.50 -5.59
N ASP A 137 2.16 0.22 -5.91
CA ASP A 137 1.32 -0.80 -5.28
C ASP A 137 1.72 -1.08 -3.83
N PHE A 138 2.97 -0.78 -3.46
CA PHE A 138 3.47 -0.86 -2.10
C PHE A 138 4.60 0.16 -1.85
N PHE A 139 4.41 1.01 -0.86
CA PHE A 139 5.46 1.84 -0.28
C PHE A 139 5.12 2.26 1.16
N ILE A 140 6.11 2.66 1.92
CA ILE A 140 5.95 3.17 3.28
C ILE A 140 6.50 4.59 3.34
N PHE A 141 5.85 5.45 4.13
CA PHE A 141 6.34 6.81 4.33
C PHE A 141 6.11 7.33 5.73
N LYS A 142 6.92 8.32 6.13
CA LYS A 142 6.78 9.09 7.37
C LYS A 142 6.04 10.38 7.08
N PRO A 143 4.75 10.49 7.37
CA PRO A 143 3.96 11.67 7.00
C PRO A 143 4.42 12.95 7.71
N LYS A 144 4.96 12.84 8.92
CA LYS A 144 5.46 13.98 9.70
C LYS A 144 6.70 14.66 9.11
N LEU A 145 7.44 13.95 8.24
CA LEU A 145 8.62 14.46 7.55
C LEU A 145 8.30 15.00 6.14
N LEU A 146 7.06 14.84 5.70
CA LEU A 146 6.61 15.39 4.42
C LEU A 146 6.00 16.76 4.65
N THR A 147 6.50 17.76 3.91
CA THR A 147 5.82 19.04 3.82
C THR A 147 4.46 18.86 3.15
N THR A 148 3.44 19.45 3.72
CA THR A 148 2.08 19.43 3.17
C THR A 148 2.12 19.77 1.68
N ASN A 149 1.46 18.95 0.86
CA ASN A 149 1.18 19.16 -0.57
C ASN A 149 2.17 18.56 -1.58
N ILE A 150 3.20 17.85 -1.16
CA ILE A 150 4.12 17.22 -2.14
C ILE A 150 3.35 16.33 -3.14
N PHE A 151 2.37 15.57 -2.66
CA PHE A 151 1.51 14.77 -3.53
C PHE A 151 0.50 15.61 -4.32
N LEU A 152 0.12 16.79 -3.83
CA LEU A 152 -0.91 17.63 -4.45
C LEU A 152 -0.35 18.52 -5.56
N GLU A 153 0.90 18.98 -5.46
CA GLU A 153 1.45 19.99 -6.36
C GLU A 153 1.47 19.59 -7.83
N ASN A 154 1.48 18.30 -8.14
CA ASN A 154 1.57 17.81 -9.51
C ASN A 154 0.42 16.86 -9.90
N LEU A 155 -0.57 16.67 -9.03
CA LEU A 155 -1.64 15.70 -9.26
C LEU A 155 -2.40 15.94 -10.57
N TYR A 156 -2.70 17.19 -10.87
CA TYR A 156 -3.50 17.56 -12.04
C TYR A 156 -2.69 17.70 -13.35
N THR A 157 -1.38 17.72 -13.27
CA THR A 157 -0.47 17.78 -14.44
C THR A 157 0.14 16.42 -14.76
N PHE A 158 -0.25 15.42 -14.02
CA PHE A 158 0.29 14.08 -14.07
C PHE A 158 -0.18 13.33 -15.33
N THR A 159 0.76 12.96 -16.19
CA THR A 159 0.51 12.21 -17.44
C THR A 159 1.19 10.84 -17.46
N GLU A 160 1.99 10.54 -16.47
CA GLU A 160 2.81 9.35 -16.37
C GLU A 160 2.10 8.23 -15.57
N SER A 161 2.76 7.09 -15.40
CA SER A 161 2.26 6.07 -14.48
C SER A 161 2.49 6.50 -13.01
N PRO A 162 1.71 5.99 -12.05
CA PRO A 162 1.90 6.27 -10.61
C PRO A 162 3.32 5.99 -10.14
N GLU A 163 3.97 4.98 -10.70
CA GLU A 163 5.32 4.56 -10.36
C GLU A 163 6.36 5.62 -10.77
N HIS A 164 6.26 6.14 -11.99
CA HIS A 164 7.12 7.23 -12.44
C HIS A 164 6.82 8.52 -11.69
N TYR A 165 5.56 8.78 -11.39
CA TYR A 165 5.17 9.91 -10.56
C TYR A 165 5.84 9.86 -9.19
N LEU A 166 5.80 8.71 -8.49
CA LEU A 166 6.44 8.55 -7.20
C LEU A 166 7.95 8.78 -7.28
N HIS A 167 8.61 8.22 -8.30
CA HIS A 167 10.02 8.45 -8.56
C HIS A 167 10.33 9.93 -8.77
N ASN A 168 9.63 10.57 -9.72
CA ASN A 168 9.87 11.95 -10.09
C ASN A 168 9.62 12.92 -8.92
N MET A 169 8.60 12.67 -8.11
CA MET A 169 8.31 13.42 -6.91
C MET A 169 9.48 13.31 -5.90
N ILE A 170 9.92 12.10 -5.60
CA ILE A 170 11.02 11.86 -4.66
C ILE A 170 12.30 12.54 -5.13
N MET A 171 12.64 12.43 -6.42
CA MET A 171 13.84 13.04 -6.98
C MET A 171 13.74 14.58 -7.06
N LYS A 172 12.60 15.11 -7.52
CA LYS A 172 12.38 16.56 -7.64
C LYS A 172 12.54 17.30 -6.31
N PHE A 173 12.02 16.73 -5.24
CA PHE A 173 12.08 17.32 -3.91
C PHE A 173 13.24 16.82 -3.06
N ASN A 174 14.14 16.04 -3.66
CA ASN A 174 15.32 15.46 -2.98
C ASN A 174 14.95 14.76 -1.66
N ILE A 175 13.87 13.97 -1.69
CA ILE A 175 13.35 13.31 -0.50
C ILE A 175 14.20 12.10 -0.16
N LYS A 176 14.64 12.03 1.09
CA LYS A 176 15.45 10.92 1.57
C LYS A 176 14.65 9.62 1.58
N HIS A 177 15.16 8.60 0.91
CA HIS A 177 14.48 7.32 0.77
C HIS A 177 15.44 6.15 0.92
N SER A 178 14.87 4.98 1.20
CA SER A 178 15.57 3.71 1.29
C SER A 178 14.80 2.64 0.50
N PHE A 179 15.53 1.65 0.00
CA PHE A 179 14.92 0.55 -0.74
C PHE A 179 14.63 -0.63 0.18
N ILE A 180 13.42 -1.15 0.10
CA ILE A 180 13.04 -2.43 0.68
C ILE A 180 13.19 -3.49 -0.41
N LYS A 181 13.87 -4.57 -0.10
CA LYS A 181 13.93 -5.71 -1.02
C LYS A 181 12.54 -6.34 -1.11
N ARG A 182 12.01 -6.40 -2.33
CA ARG A 182 10.77 -7.08 -2.64
C ARG A 182 11.03 -8.53 -3.02
N PHE A 183 12.17 -8.77 -3.70
CA PHE A 183 12.58 -10.08 -4.21
C PHE A 183 14.05 -10.33 -3.88
N ASN A 184 14.40 -11.58 -3.69
CA ASN A 184 15.79 -11.98 -3.48
C ASN A 184 16.62 -11.98 -4.77
N ASN A 185 15.97 -11.97 -5.94
CA ASN A 185 16.62 -11.99 -7.24
C ASN A 185 16.47 -10.63 -7.93
N ASP A 186 17.50 -10.27 -8.70
CA ASP A 186 17.57 -9.03 -9.48
C ASP A 186 16.53 -8.95 -10.63
N ASN A 187 15.74 -9.99 -10.84
CA ASN A 187 14.68 -10.02 -11.84
C ASN A 187 13.35 -9.65 -11.19
N TRP A 188 12.96 -8.40 -11.39
CA TRP A 188 11.63 -7.95 -11.01
C TRP A 188 10.57 -8.51 -11.97
N ASP A 189 9.97 -9.63 -11.58
CA ASP A 189 8.68 -10.06 -12.11
C ASP A 189 7.67 -10.01 -10.95
N PRO A 190 6.71 -9.09 -10.96
CA PRO A 190 5.74 -8.97 -9.87
C PRO A 190 4.90 -10.24 -9.68
N ARG A 191 4.88 -11.11 -10.70
CA ARG A 191 4.11 -12.37 -10.70
C ARG A 191 4.90 -13.57 -10.24
N ARG A 192 6.21 -13.44 -9.95
CA ARG A 192 7.02 -14.56 -9.44
C ARG A 192 6.91 -14.65 -7.94
N ILE A 193 6.54 -15.83 -7.50
CA ILE A 193 6.58 -16.27 -6.11
C ILE A 193 8.00 -16.79 -5.87
N ASP A 194 8.75 -16.10 -5.03
CA ASP A 194 10.01 -16.62 -4.47
C ASP A 194 9.72 -17.15 -3.08
N GLU A 195 10.31 -18.28 -2.69
CA GLU A 195 10.16 -18.89 -1.37
C GLU A 195 10.57 -17.94 -0.22
N ASN A 196 11.42 -16.97 -0.52
CA ASN A 196 11.84 -15.93 0.42
C ASN A 196 11.06 -14.62 0.27
N LEU A 197 9.96 -14.62 -0.47
CA LEU A 197 9.19 -13.43 -0.76
C LEU A 197 8.43 -12.96 0.48
N LYS A 198 8.81 -11.79 0.97
CA LYS A 198 8.09 -11.12 2.08
C LYS A 198 6.95 -10.24 1.59
N LEU A 199 7.05 -9.78 0.35
CA LEU A 199 6.04 -9.01 -0.37
C LEU A 199 5.77 -9.67 -1.71
N TRP A 200 4.51 -9.92 -2.01
CA TRP A 200 4.07 -10.57 -3.24
C TRP A 200 2.89 -9.81 -3.85
N HIS A 201 2.97 -9.55 -5.13
CA HIS A 201 1.93 -8.91 -5.92
C HIS A 201 1.46 -9.89 -7.00
N GLU A 202 0.18 -10.26 -7.02
CA GLU A 202 -0.39 -11.20 -7.98
C GLU A 202 -1.87 -10.89 -8.24
N HIS A 203 -2.23 -10.81 -9.51
CA HIS A 203 -3.61 -10.57 -9.95
C HIS A 203 -4.41 -11.85 -10.19
N ASP A 204 -3.75 -13.01 -10.37
CA ASP A 204 -4.43 -14.29 -10.54
C ASP A 204 -4.84 -14.84 -9.17
N LEU A 205 -6.12 -14.65 -8.83
CA LEU A 205 -6.68 -15.09 -7.54
C LEU A 205 -6.53 -16.58 -7.27
N ASN A 206 -6.53 -17.43 -8.32
CA ASN A 206 -6.35 -18.88 -8.12
C ASN A 206 -4.92 -19.19 -7.68
N LYS A 207 -3.94 -18.51 -8.27
CA LYS A 207 -2.54 -18.62 -7.83
C LYS A 207 -2.39 -18.14 -6.40
N VAL A 208 -3.01 -16.97 -6.07
CA VAL A 208 -2.98 -16.42 -4.71
C VAL A 208 -3.55 -17.41 -3.71
N VAL A 209 -4.75 -17.94 -3.95
CA VAL A 209 -5.40 -18.92 -3.06
C VAL A 209 -4.51 -20.15 -2.86
N ASN A 210 -3.99 -20.72 -3.95
CA ASN A 210 -3.15 -21.90 -3.89
C ASN A 210 -1.88 -21.64 -3.07
N GLU A 211 -1.22 -20.53 -3.29
CA GLU A 211 0.03 -20.19 -2.59
C GLU A 211 -0.21 -19.88 -1.10
N LEU A 212 -1.25 -19.13 -0.78
CA LEU A 212 -1.58 -18.82 0.61
C LEU A 212 -1.99 -20.09 1.39
N ASN A 213 -2.71 -21.01 0.74
CA ASN A 213 -3.01 -22.32 1.33
C ASN A 213 -1.74 -23.17 1.55
N ASN A 214 -0.82 -23.20 0.58
CA ASN A 214 0.45 -23.91 0.71
C ASN A 214 1.31 -23.37 1.88
N ARG A 215 1.17 -22.11 2.18
CA ARG A 215 1.85 -21.45 3.32
C ARG A 215 1.05 -21.48 4.62
N ASN A 216 -0.13 -22.09 4.66
CA ASN A 216 -1.06 -22.08 5.78
C ASN A 216 -1.47 -20.67 6.24
N LEU A 217 -1.64 -19.76 5.29
CA LEU A 217 -2.02 -18.36 5.52
C LEU A 217 -3.52 -18.09 5.19
N LEU A 218 -4.28 -19.09 4.81
CA LEU A 218 -5.73 -19.01 4.59
C LEU A 218 -6.49 -20.06 5.39
#